data_ab2b35b821b3a998b4538831f8c429e4
#
_entry.id   ab2b35b821b3a998b4538831f8c429e4
#
_cell.length_a   1.000
_cell.length_b   1.000
_cell.length_c   1.000
_cell.angle_alpha   90.00
_cell.angle_beta   90.00
_cell.angle_gamma   90.00
#
_symmetry.space_group_name_H-M   'P 1'
#
loop_
_entity.id
_entity.type
_entity.pdbx_description
1 polymer ?
#
loop_
_entity_poly.entity_id
_entity_poly.type
_entity_poly.pdbx_seq_one_letter_code
_entity_poly.pdbx_strand_id
1 'polypeptide(L)'
;LLQPLDFDQLPNAKAYIGQDFMKQSQAFDPENRYSVPYCWGLVGIMYNTKMVDEPVDSWSILWNEKYRGEILMQDSARDAFMVPLRLMGHSMNTTNAQELEAARDMLIRQKPLVQAYGVDDIRDKLSSGEAALGVIFSGEAIKLLKSNPDLRYVQTPKEGTNAWIDSWVIPKNARHVENAHRFIDFLCRPDVAAKNFEALGYPTPNTGVRALVGDDIDEKYRDIAFPPQKDYQGQETYSYLGEKLDKLYTKLWLQVKVE
;
A
#
# COMPACT_ATOMS: atom_id res chain seq x y z
N LEU A 1 -14.21 -4.05 18.98
CA LEU A 1 -14.79 -3.62 17.71
C LEU A 1 -15.06 -4.80 16.76
N LEU A 2 -14.26 -5.88 16.84
CA LEU A 2 -14.35 -7.06 15.99
C LEU A 2 -14.73 -8.29 16.80
N GLN A 3 -15.26 -9.32 16.12
CA GLN A 3 -15.44 -10.66 16.67
C GLN A 3 -14.20 -11.52 16.34
N PRO A 4 -13.77 -12.42 17.25
CA PRO A 4 -12.79 -13.44 16.91
C PRO A 4 -13.34 -14.33 15.79
N LEU A 5 -12.46 -14.71 14.87
CA LEU A 5 -12.79 -15.66 13.81
C LEU A 5 -12.66 -17.09 14.33
N ASP A 6 -13.62 -17.92 13.93
CA ASP A 6 -13.55 -19.36 14.11
C ASP A 6 -12.89 -19.99 12.88
N PHE A 7 -11.59 -20.24 12.97
CA PHE A 7 -10.83 -20.82 11.86
C PHE A 7 -11.23 -22.24 11.50
N ASP A 8 -11.99 -22.96 12.33
CA ASP A 8 -12.53 -24.27 11.95
C ASP A 8 -13.65 -24.15 10.90
N GLN A 9 -14.26 -22.98 10.80
CA GLN A 9 -15.19 -22.62 9.73
C GLN A 9 -14.50 -22.02 8.49
N LEU A 10 -13.17 -21.91 8.47
CA LEU A 10 -12.38 -21.29 7.41
C LEU A 10 -11.33 -22.25 6.81
N PRO A 11 -11.74 -23.45 6.31
CA PRO A 11 -10.80 -24.42 5.79
C PRO A 11 -10.01 -23.93 4.58
N ASN A 12 -10.62 -23.13 3.69
CA ASN A 12 -9.91 -22.55 2.55
C ASN A 12 -8.89 -21.47 2.99
N ALA A 13 -9.22 -20.66 3.99
CA ALA A 13 -8.26 -19.71 4.55
C ALA A 13 -7.05 -20.44 5.15
N LYS A 14 -7.28 -21.52 5.93
CA LYS A 14 -6.19 -22.35 6.48
C LYS A 14 -5.32 -22.98 5.38
N ALA A 15 -5.93 -23.42 4.29
CA ALA A 15 -5.24 -24.14 3.24
C ALA A 15 -4.44 -23.23 2.29
N TYR A 16 -4.97 -22.03 1.99
CA TYR A 16 -4.49 -21.25 0.88
C TYR A 16 -3.92 -19.87 1.24
N ILE A 17 -4.18 -19.32 2.43
CA ILE A 17 -3.53 -18.06 2.83
C ILE A 17 -2.09 -18.35 3.26
N GLY A 18 -1.14 -17.69 2.58
CA GLY A 18 0.29 -17.90 2.81
C GLY A 18 0.71 -17.53 4.23
N GLN A 19 1.53 -18.39 4.85
CA GLN A 19 1.98 -18.23 6.24
C GLN A 19 2.77 -16.94 6.47
N ASP A 20 3.50 -16.46 5.45
CA ASP A 20 4.23 -15.19 5.52
C ASP A 20 3.28 -14.01 5.74
N PHE A 21 2.12 -14.02 5.08
CA PHE A 21 1.10 -12.98 5.23
C PHE A 21 0.39 -13.07 6.58
N MET A 22 0.11 -14.28 7.06
CA MET A 22 -0.41 -14.48 8.43
C MET A 22 0.58 -13.95 9.47
N LYS A 23 1.88 -14.21 9.30
CA LYS A 23 2.92 -13.67 10.18
C LYS A 23 3.02 -12.14 10.09
N GLN A 24 2.95 -11.57 8.89
CA GLN A 24 3.00 -10.12 8.69
C GLN A 24 1.78 -9.42 9.30
N SER A 25 0.59 -10.04 9.25
CA SER A 25 -0.64 -9.52 9.88
C SER A 25 -0.53 -9.41 11.40
N GLN A 26 0.41 -10.11 12.04
CA GLN A 26 0.64 -9.97 13.48
C GLN A 26 1.08 -8.55 13.90
N ALA A 27 1.47 -7.70 12.95
CA ALA A 27 1.74 -6.29 13.22
C ALA A 27 0.49 -5.53 13.73
N PHE A 28 -0.70 -5.97 13.35
CA PHE A 28 -1.98 -5.37 13.75
C PHE A 28 -2.99 -6.35 14.37
N ASP A 29 -2.80 -7.64 14.19
CA ASP A 29 -3.56 -8.74 14.80
C ASP A 29 -2.59 -9.79 15.37
N PRO A 30 -2.00 -9.57 16.56
CA PRO A 30 -0.84 -10.33 17.07
C PRO A 30 -1.04 -11.85 17.15
N GLU A 31 -2.28 -12.31 17.34
CA GLU A 31 -2.63 -13.73 17.43
C GLU A 31 -3.33 -14.25 16.18
N ASN A 32 -3.48 -13.44 15.13
CA ASN A 32 -4.28 -13.73 13.93
C ASN A 32 -5.71 -14.19 14.29
N ARG A 33 -6.33 -13.52 15.27
CA ARG A 33 -7.64 -13.93 15.80
C ARG A 33 -8.81 -13.28 15.10
N TYR A 34 -8.60 -12.13 14.46
CA TYR A 34 -9.68 -11.24 14.02
C TYR A 34 -9.69 -11.02 12.52
N SER A 35 -8.66 -11.45 11.80
CA SER A 35 -8.47 -11.09 10.41
C SER A 35 -7.97 -12.25 9.54
N VAL A 36 -8.39 -12.24 8.28
CA VAL A 36 -7.86 -13.10 7.21
C VAL A 36 -7.32 -12.20 6.11
N PRO A 37 -6.02 -12.25 5.76
CA PRO A 37 -5.44 -11.49 4.65
C PRO A 37 -6.21 -11.70 3.35
N TYR A 38 -6.48 -10.61 2.64
CA TYR A 38 -7.28 -10.60 1.42
C TYR A 38 -6.49 -10.18 0.20
N CYS A 39 -5.94 -8.99 0.22
CA CYS A 39 -5.01 -8.48 -0.77
C CYS A 39 -3.92 -7.66 -0.08
N TRP A 40 -2.86 -7.39 -0.80
CA TRP A 40 -1.73 -6.66 -0.26
C TRP A 40 -1.04 -5.86 -1.34
N GLY A 41 -0.06 -5.08 -0.97
CA GLY A 41 0.73 -4.34 -1.93
C GLY A 41 1.81 -3.50 -1.30
N LEU A 42 2.52 -2.79 -2.16
CA LEU A 42 3.56 -1.84 -1.80
C LEU A 42 3.14 -0.44 -2.24
N VAL A 43 3.62 0.56 -1.53
CA VAL A 43 3.53 1.95 -1.95
C VAL A 43 4.80 2.28 -2.73
N GLY A 44 4.67 2.89 -3.89
CA GLY A 44 5.82 3.18 -4.74
C GLY A 44 5.70 4.51 -5.48
N ILE A 45 6.66 4.76 -6.36
CA ILE A 45 6.72 5.97 -7.18
C ILE A 45 6.31 5.64 -8.61
N MET A 46 5.23 6.25 -9.08
CA MET A 46 4.89 6.31 -10.50
C MET A 46 5.51 7.54 -11.13
N TYR A 47 6.10 7.40 -12.32
CA TYR A 47 6.66 8.53 -13.04
C TYR A 47 6.44 8.43 -14.55
N ASN A 48 6.35 9.59 -15.19
CA ASN A 48 6.19 9.72 -16.64
C ASN A 48 7.56 9.93 -17.31
N THR A 49 7.99 8.99 -18.15
CA THR A 49 9.30 9.02 -18.84
C THR A 49 9.43 10.13 -19.88
N LYS A 50 8.33 10.81 -20.26
CA LYS A 50 8.37 12.01 -21.11
C LYS A 50 8.71 13.27 -20.33
N MET A 51 8.51 13.25 -19.00
CA MET A 51 8.72 14.40 -18.12
C MET A 51 9.91 14.19 -17.19
N VAL A 52 10.26 12.93 -16.87
CA VAL A 52 11.36 12.55 -15.99
C VAL A 52 12.44 11.82 -16.80
N ASP A 53 13.60 12.45 -16.94
CA ASP A 53 14.74 11.98 -17.73
C ASP A 53 15.90 11.42 -16.86
N GLU A 54 15.76 11.43 -15.56
CA GLU A 54 16.73 10.94 -14.60
C GLU A 54 16.28 9.60 -13.95
N PRO A 55 17.23 8.81 -13.42
CA PRO A 55 16.88 7.57 -12.72
C PRO A 55 16.01 7.82 -11.50
N VAL A 56 14.92 7.04 -11.38
CA VAL A 56 14.00 7.09 -10.23
C VAL A 56 14.22 5.82 -9.41
N ASP A 57 14.96 5.91 -8.29
CA ASP A 57 15.26 4.79 -7.38
C ASP A 57 15.07 5.14 -5.90
N SER A 58 14.75 6.41 -5.62
CA SER A 58 14.72 6.99 -4.28
C SER A 58 13.52 7.90 -4.10
N TRP A 59 12.98 7.92 -2.88
CA TRP A 59 11.98 8.91 -2.48
C TRP A 59 12.46 10.36 -2.60
N SER A 60 13.79 10.61 -2.63
CA SER A 60 14.35 11.96 -2.71
C SER A 60 13.94 12.72 -3.97
N ILE A 61 13.56 12.03 -5.05
CA ILE A 61 13.07 12.66 -6.29
C ILE A 61 11.83 13.53 -6.05
N LEU A 62 11.03 13.21 -5.04
CA LEU A 62 9.84 13.98 -4.67
C LEU A 62 10.15 15.34 -4.02
N TRP A 63 11.44 15.67 -3.81
CA TRP A 63 11.94 16.98 -3.38
C TRP A 63 12.77 17.69 -4.46
N ASN A 64 12.79 17.15 -5.69
CA ASN A 64 13.53 17.78 -6.77
C ASN A 64 12.73 18.97 -7.33
N GLU A 65 13.31 20.17 -7.21
CA GLU A 65 12.74 21.44 -7.68
C GLU A 65 12.40 21.46 -9.18
N LYS A 66 13.02 20.58 -9.97
CA LYS A 66 12.74 20.42 -11.39
C LYS A 66 11.28 20.05 -11.66
N TYR A 67 10.64 19.34 -10.71
CA TYR A 67 9.25 18.85 -10.83
C TYR A 67 8.26 19.69 -10.01
N ARG A 68 8.55 20.98 -9.82
CA ARG A 68 7.67 21.89 -9.08
C ARG A 68 6.29 21.97 -9.70
N GLY A 69 5.26 21.66 -8.90
CA GLY A 69 3.87 21.65 -9.33
C GLY A 69 3.46 20.42 -10.17
N GLU A 70 4.31 19.39 -10.24
CA GLU A 70 4.09 18.17 -11.00
C GLU A 70 4.20 16.89 -10.17
N ILE A 71 4.17 17.03 -8.85
CA ILE A 71 4.27 15.92 -7.89
C ILE A 71 2.90 15.68 -7.25
N LEU A 72 2.45 14.44 -7.23
CA LEU A 72 1.23 14.00 -6.57
C LEU A 72 1.55 13.18 -5.33
N MET A 73 0.96 13.56 -4.20
CA MET A 73 1.17 12.90 -2.92
C MET A 73 -0.13 12.30 -2.39
N GLN A 74 -0.02 11.27 -1.54
CA GLN A 74 -1.16 10.66 -0.87
C GLN A 74 -1.80 11.62 0.14
N ASP A 75 -3.15 11.76 0.12
CA ASP A 75 -3.92 12.47 1.15
C ASP A 75 -4.25 11.54 2.34
N SER A 76 -3.22 10.92 2.86
CA SER A 76 -3.24 10.08 4.04
C SER A 76 -2.06 10.46 4.93
N ALA A 77 -2.32 10.79 6.19
CA ALA A 77 -1.26 11.21 7.12
C ALA A 77 -0.15 10.16 7.22
N ARG A 78 -0.51 8.86 7.38
CA ARG A 78 0.49 7.80 7.54
C ARG A 78 1.30 7.59 6.26
N ASP A 79 0.67 7.58 5.09
CA ASP A 79 1.36 7.38 3.83
C ASP A 79 2.22 8.58 3.43
N ALA A 80 1.74 9.80 3.66
CA ALA A 80 2.53 11.01 3.43
C ALA A 80 3.77 11.06 4.33
N PHE A 81 3.63 10.75 5.63
CA PHE A 81 4.73 10.76 6.60
C PHE A 81 5.72 9.62 6.40
N MET A 82 5.28 8.47 5.89
CA MET A 82 6.15 7.34 5.57
C MET A 82 7.32 7.77 4.70
N VAL A 83 7.08 8.58 3.68
CA VAL A 83 8.09 8.99 2.70
C VAL A 83 9.27 9.72 3.33
N PRO A 84 9.10 10.86 4.04
CA PRO A 84 10.23 11.53 4.69
C PRO A 84 10.83 10.72 5.84
N LEU A 85 10.06 9.93 6.57
CA LEU A 85 10.59 9.05 7.62
C LEU A 85 11.57 8.04 7.01
N ARG A 86 11.20 7.39 5.92
CA ARG A 86 12.09 6.45 5.22
C ARG A 86 13.33 7.14 4.67
N LEU A 87 13.21 8.33 4.08
CA LEU A 87 14.34 9.13 3.62
C LEU A 87 15.35 9.46 4.72
N MET A 88 14.86 9.72 5.94
CA MET A 88 15.72 9.99 7.09
C MET A 88 16.25 8.72 7.76
N GLY A 89 15.91 7.51 7.25
CA GLY A 89 16.33 6.23 7.82
C GLY A 89 15.54 5.83 9.09
N HIS A 90 14.38 6.46 9.33
CA HIS A 90 13.52 6.14 10.46
C HIS A 90 12.45 5.10 10.09
N SER A 91 11.97 4.38 11.09
CA SER A 91 10.80 3.52 10.95
C SER A 91 9.55 4.36 10.67
N MET A 92 8.69 3.90 9.76
CA MET A 92 7.37 4.51 9.55
C MET A 92 6.41 4.26 10.72
N ASN A 93 6.82 3.39 11.67
CA ASN A 93 6.12 3.13 12.93
C ASN A 93 6.81 3.81 14.13
N THR A 94 7.64 4.81 13.89
CA THR A 94 8.30 5.54 14.97
C THR A 94 7.31 6.14 15.96
N THR A 95 7.65 6.07 17.24
CA THR A 95 6.91 6.70 18.35
C THR A 95 7.60 7.98 18.84
N ASN A 96 8.72 8.35 18.21
CA ASN A 96 9.49 9.53 18.57
C ASN A 96 8.87 10.79 17.96
N ALA A 97 8.36 11.67 18.82
CA ALA A 97 7.72 12.92 18.38
C ALA A 97 8.67 13.84 17.58
N GLN A 98 9.97 13.84 17.91
CA GLN A 98 10.95 14.68 17.19
C GLN A 98 11.16 14.20 15.75
N GLU A 99 11.16 12.89 15.52
CA GLU A 99 11.23 12.30 14.16
C GLU A 99 9.98 12.65 13.35
N LEU A 100 8.81 12.62 13.97
CA LEU A 100 7.55 13.01 13.33
C LEU A 100 7.51 14.51 13.01
N GLU A 101 8.02 15.36 13.91
CA GLU A 101 8.13 16.80 13.66
C GLU A 101 9.12 17.09 12.52
N ALA A 102 10.26 16.40 12.48
CA ALA A 102 11.21 16.52 11.37
C ALA A 102 10.60 16.07 10.02
N ALA A 103 9.80 14.99 10.03
CA ALA A 103 9.08 14.53 8.85
C ALA A 103 8.03 15.56 8.38
N ARG A 104 7.27 16.18 9.31
CA ARG A 104 6.37 17.30 9.00
C ARG A 104 7.11 18.44 8.33
N ASP A 105 8.26 18.87 8.88
CA ASP A 105 9.04 19.99 8.33
C ASP A 105 9.57 19.67 6.92
N MET A 106 9.89 18.41 6.65
CA MET A 106 10.22 17.96 5.29
C MET A 106 9.02 18.06 4.36
N LEU A 107 7.83 17.65 4.79
CA LEU A 107 6.60 17.74 3.97
C LEU A 107 6.20 19.19 3.71
N ILE A 108 6.35 20.09 4.69
CA ILE A 108 6.13 21.53 4.51
C ILE A 108 7.08 22.09 3.43
N ARG A 109 8.37 21.73 3.48
CA ARG A 109 9.33 22.13 2.43
C ARG A 109 9.00 21.53 1.05
N GLN A 110 8.39 20.34 1.00
CA GLN A 110 7.95 19.71 -0.26
C GLN A 110 6.69 20.38 -0.83
N LYS A 111 5.81 20.90 0.01
CA LYS A 111 4.48 21.38 -0.39
C LYS A 111 4.47 22.30 -1.61
N PRO A 112 5.41 23.27 -1.77
CA PRO A 112 5.47 24.10 -2.98
C PRO A 112 5.73 23.32 -4.28
N LEU A 113 6.21 22.08 -4.19
CA LEU A 113 6.48 21.19 -5.32
C LEU A 113 5.26 20.31 -5.66
N VAL A 114 4.35 20.15 -4.70
CA VAL A 114 3.20 19.24 -4.82
C VAL A 114 2.07 19.93 -5.60
N GLN A 115 1.61 19.29 -6.66
CA GLN A 115 0.45 19.72 -7.44
C GLN A 115 -0.84 19.48 -6.65
N ALA A 116 -0.98 18.28 -6.08
CA ALA A 116 -2.15 17.89 -5.31
C ALA A 116 -1.84 16.76 -4.32
N TYR A 117 -2.63 16.75 -3.25
CA TYR A 117 -2.77 15.61 -2.36
C TYR A 117 -4.10 14.91 -2.70
N GLY A 118 -4.07 13.61 -2.94
CA GLY A 118 -5.27 12.87 -3.32
C GLY A 118 -5.13 11.37 -3.09
N VAL A 119 -6.17 10.63 -3.44
CA VAL A 119 -6.17 9.16 -3.43
C VAL A 119 -6.54 8.66 -4.82
N ASP A 120 -7.81 8.76 -5.24
CA ASP A 120 -8.28 8.27 -6.52
C ASP A 120 -7.95 9.22 -7.69
N ASP A 121 -8.01 10.53 -7.47
CA ASP A 121 -7.74 11.58 -8.46
C ASP A 121 -6.27 11.63 -8.93
N ILE A 122 -5.34 11.14 -8.12
CA ILE A 122 -3.92 10.95 -8.51
C ILE A 122 -3.81 10.08 -9.76
N ARG A 123 -4.59 9.02 -9.83
CA ARG A 123 -4.57 8.08 -10.95
C ARG A 123 -4.92 8.77 -12.27
N ASP A 124 -5.98 9.56 -12.28
CA ASP A 124 -6.46 10.20 -13.51
C ASP A 124 -5.44 11.23 -14.04
N LYS A 125 -4.82 12.00 -13.15
CA LYS A 125 -3.76 12.97 -13.48
C LYS A 125 -2.49 12.31 -14.02
N LEU A 126 -2.07 11.17 -13.43
CA LEU A 126 -0.93 10.41 -13.95
C LEU A 126 -1.25 9.77 -15.31
N SER A 127 -2.46 9.24 -15.48
CA SER A 127 -2.90 8.62 -16.73
C SER A 127 -2.94 9.63 -17.87
N SER A 128 -3.43 10.85 -17.61
CA SER A 128 -3.50 11.94 -18.62
C SER A 128 -2.15 12.60 -18.90
N GLY A 129 -1.13 12.34 -18.08
CA GLY A 129 0.18 12.98 -18.20
C GLY A 129 0.22 14.40 -17.64
N GLU A 130 -0.69 14.75 -16.73
CA GLU A 130 -0.74 16.06 -16.06
C GLU A 130 0.27 16.21 -14.91
N ALA A 131 0.93 15.12 -14.52
CA ALA A 131 1.94 15.12 -13.46
C ALA A 131 3.13 14.23 -13.84
N ALA A 132 4.32 14.65 -13.41
CA ALA A 132 5.56 13.95 -13.66
C ALA A 132 5.76 12.75 -12.71
N LEU A 133 5.37 12.90 -11.44
CA LEU A 133 5.63 11.96 -10.36
C LEU A 133 4.39 11.79 -9.47
N GLY A 134 4.19 10.59 -8.96
CA GLY A 134 3.12 10.31 -7.99
C GLY A 134 3.44 9.16 -7.05
N VAL A 135 3.03 9.31 -5.80
CA VAL A 135 3.08 8.23 -4.80
C VAL A 135 1.79 7.43 -4.90
N ILE A 136 1.86 6.16 -5.29
CA ILE A 136 0.68 5.33 -5.50
C ILE A 136 0.85 3.90 -4.98
N PHE A 137 -0.27 3.21 -4.83
CA PHE A 137 -0.33 1.79 -4.47
C PHE A 137 -0.09 0.89 -5.69
N SER A 138 0.55 -0.25 -5.48
CA SER A 138 0.96 -1.17 -6.56
C SER A 138 -0.18 -1.68 -7.45
N GLY A 139 -1.39 -1.91 -6.91
CA GLY A 139 -2.53 -2.35 -7.72
C GLY A 139 -3.02 -1.27 -8.69
N GLU A 140 -2.97 0.00 -8.29
CA GLU A 140 -3.27 1.12 -9.18
C GLU A 140 -2.16 1.30 -10.25
N ALA A 141 -0.90 0.98 -9.89
CA ALA A 141 0.20 1.04 -10.83
C ALA A 141 -0.03 0.14 -12.05
N ILE A 142 -0.54 -1.08 -11.88
CA ILE A 142 -0.85 -1.99 -13.00
C ILE A 142 -1.86 -1.36 -13.95
N LYS A 143 -2.93 -0.75 -13.43
CA LYS A 143 -3.97 -0.09 -14.25
C LYS A 143 -3.39 1.09 -15.04
N LEU A 144 -2.56 1.89 -14.38
CA LEU A 144 -1.88 3.04 -15.00
C LEU A 144 -0.91 2.63 -16.09
N LEU A 145 -0.07 1.62 -15.84
CA LEU A 145 0.87 1.09 -16.83
C LEU A 145 0.18 0.49 -18.07
N LYS A 146 -1.06 -0.01 -17.90
CA LYS A 146 -1.89 -0.47 -19.02
C LYS A 146 -2.50 0.70 -19.80
N SER A 147 -2.85 1.80 -19.14
CA SER A 147 -3.51 2.95 -19.75
C SER A 147 -2.55 3.93 -20.45
N ASN A 148 -1.31 4.05 -19.93
CA ASN A 148 -0.31 4.97 -20.45
C ASN A 148 1.07 4.30 -20.56
N PRO A 149 1.59 4.07 -21.79
CA PRO A 149 2.86 3.38 -22.02
C PRO A 149 4.10 4.18 -21.59
N ASP A 150 3.96 5.48 -21.38
CA ASP A 150 5.04 6.35 -20.93
C ASP A 150 5.28 6.31 -19.42
N LEU A 151 4.39 5.65 -18.66
CA LEU A 151 4.53 5.49 -17.23
C LEU A 151 5.48 4.34 -16.86
N ARG A 152 6.17 4.53 -15.74
CA ARG A 152 7.00 3.51 -15.07
C ARG A 152 6.74 3.55 -13.57
N TYR A 153 6.91 2.41 -12.92
CA TYR A 153 6.67 2.25 -11.49
C TYR A 153 7.89 1.70 -10.77
N VAL A 154 8.33 2.40 -9.75
CA VAL A 154 9.36 1.95 -8.81
C VAL A 154 8.65 1.43 -7.56
N GLN A 155 8.56 0.11 -7.47
CA GLN A 155 7.80 -0.57 -6.41
C GLN A 155 8.48 -0.45 -5.05
N THR A 156 9.81 -0.52 -5.02
CA THR A 156 10.62 -0.49 -3.81
C THR A 156 11.75 0.54 -3.95
N PRO A 157 11.49 1.80 -3.60
CA PRO A 157 12.55 2.79 -3.46
C PRO A 157 13.61 2.31 -2.45
N LYS A 158 14.86 2.68 -2.65
CA LYS A 158 16.00 2.14 -1.91
C LYS A 158 15.96 2.35 -0.38
N GLU A 159 15.22 3.34 0.07
CA GLU A 159 15.02 3.59 1.51
C GLU A 159 13.96 2.67 2.13
N GLY A 160 13.29 1.87 1.30
CA GLY A 160 12.17 1.00 1.71
C GLY A 160 10.82 1.70 1.67
N THR A 161 9.77 0.94 1.89
CA THR A 161 8.39 1.39 1.75
C THR A 161 7.43 0.67 2.71
N ASN A 162 6.15 1.00 2.62
CA ASN A 162 5.06 0.32 3.30
C ASN A 162 4.61 -0.92 2.52
N ALA A 163 4.66 -2.09 3.16
CA ALA A 163 3.98 -3.30 2.71
C ALA A 163 2.66 -3.44 3.48
N TRP A 164 1.56 -3.02 2.86
CA TRP A 164 0.24 -3.05 3.50
C TRP A 164 -0.51 -4.34 3.19
N ILE A 165 -1.43 -4.71 4.08
CA ILE A 165 -2.31 -5.87 3.93
C ILE A 165 -3.73 -5.45 4.29
N ASP A 166 -4.66 -5.64 3.37
CA ASP A 166 -6.08 -5.58 3.65
C ASP A 166 -6.59 -6.96 4.08
N SER A 167 -7.51 -6.97 5.00
CA SER A 167 -7.99 -8.22 5.60
C SER A 167 -9.50 -8.25 5.78
N TRP A 168 -10.07 -9.43 5.64
CA TRP A 168 -11.45 -9.70 6.00
C TRP A 168 -11.60 -9.79 7.51
N VAL A 169 -12.61 -9.12 8.04
CA VAL A 169 -12.93 -9.08 9.48
C VAL A 169 -14.44 -9.17 9.70
N ILE A 170 -14.86 -9.59 10.88
CA ILE A 170 -16.27 -9.61 11.27
C ILE A 170 -16.51 -8.55 12.36
N PRO A 171 -17.33 -7.53 12.13
CA PRO A 171 -17.70 -6.55 13.16
C PRO A 171 -18.37 -7.20 14.36
N LYS A 172 -18.09 -6.66 15.58
CA LYS A 172 -18.62 -7.20 16.84
C LYS A 172 -20.15 -7.37 16.84
N ASN A 173 -20.88 -6.48 16.18
CA ASN A 173 -22.33 -6.46 16.15
C ASN A 173 -22.92 -7.15 14.90
N ALA A 174 -22.13 -7.93 14.15
CA ALA A 174 -22.63 -8.69 13.01
C ALA A 174 -23.72 -9.68 13.46
N ARG A 175 -24.86 -9.68 12.76
CA ARG A 175 -26.01 -10.53 13.12
C ARG A 175 -25.93 -11.94 12.52
N HIS A 176 -25.19 -12.10 11.40
CA HIS A 176 -25.09 -13.34 10.63
C HIS A 176 -23.65 -13.83 10.60
N VAL A 177 -23.09 -14.12 11.77
CA VAL A 177 -21.66 -14.46 11.95
C VAL A 177 -21.28 -15.74 11.19
N GLU A 178 -22.14 -16.76 11.22
CA GLU A 178 -21.91 -17.99 10.47
C GLU A 178 -21.85 -17.74 8.95
N ASN A 179 -22.77 -16.93 8.41
CA ASN A 179 -22.75 -16.56 7.00
C ASN A 179 -21.52 -15.72 6.65
N ALA A 180 -21.06 -14.87 7.57
CA ALA A 180 -19.84 -14.10 7.37
C ALA A 180 -18.61 -15.02 7.27
N HIS A 181 -18.47 -16.03 8.13
CA HIS A 181 -17.41 -17.04 8.03
C HIS A 181 -17.49 -17.79 6.70
N ARG A 182 -18.67 -18.27 6.31
CA ARG A 182 -18.86 -18.96 5.02
C ARG A 182 -18.47 -18.08 3.84
N PHE A 183 -18.80 -16.80 3.89
CA PHE A 183 -18.44 -15.85 2.83
C PHE A 183 -16.94 -15.58 2.77
N ILE A 184 -16.29 -15.37 3.92
CA ILE A 184 -14.83 -15.20 4.00
C ILE A 184 -14.13 -16.46 3.46
N ASP A 185 -14.57 -17.65 3.86
CA ASP A 185 -14.00 -18.89 3.40
C ASP A 185 -14.19 -19.11 1.88
N PHE A 186 -15.38 -18.76 1.36
CA PHE A 186 -15.64 -18.76 -0.08
C PHE A 186 -14.67 -17.84 -0.84
N LEU A 187 -14.39 -16.66 -0.33
CA LEU A 187 -13.44 -15.71 -0.94
C LEU A 187 -11.99 -16.21 -0.90
N CYS A 188 -11.67 -17.13 0.03
CA CYS A 188 -10.35 -17.76 0.12
C CYS A 188 -10.17 -18.96 -0.82
N ARG A 189 -11.21 -19.39 -1.53
CA ARG A 189 -11.07 -20.42 -2.58
C ARG A 189 -10.18 -19.89 -3.69
N PRO A 190 -9.20 -20.67 -4.20
CA PRO A 190 -8.28 -20.21 -5.23
C PRO A 190 -8.96 -19.69 -6.51
N ASP A 191 -10.03 -20.37 -6.97
CA ASP A 191 -10.79 -19.99 -8.17
C ASP A 191 -11.54 -18.64 -8.00
N VAL A 192 -11.99 -18.34 -6.78
CA VAL A 192 -12.65 -17.07 -6.43
C VAL A 192 -11.60 -15.97 -6.21
N ALA A 193 -10.54 -16.29 -5.47
CA ALA A 193 -9.43 -15.35 -5.23
C ALA A 193 -8.74 -14.95 -6.54
N ALA A 194 -8.63 -15.84 -7.53
CA ALA A 194 -8.11 -15.52 -8.85
C ALA A 194 -8.97 -14.47 -9.58
N LYS A 195 -10.29 -14.60 -9.53
CA LYS A 195 -11.22 -13.60 -10.12
C LYS A 195 -11.11 -12.25 -9.42
N ASN A 196 -10.97 -12.25 -8.08
CA ASN A 196 -10.75 -11.02 -7.33
C ASN A 196 -9.42 -10.36 -7.69
N PHE A 197 -8.34 -11.15 -7.80
CA PHE A 197 -7.04 -10.68 -8.23
C PHE A 197 -7.11 -10.02 -9.62
N GLU A 198 -7.75 -10.66 -10.61
CA GLU A 198 -7.91 -10.12 -11.96
C GLU A 198 -8.72 -8.81 -11.97
N ALA A 199 -9.79 -8.74 -11.17
CA ALA A 199 -10.66 -7.58 -11.12
C ALA A 199 -10.02 -6.39 -10.39
N LEU A 200 -9.30 -6.65 -9.29
CA LEU A 200 -8.70 -5.61 -8.45
C LEU A 200 -7.33 -5.15 -8.94
N GLY A 201 -6.52 -6.07 -9.48
CA GLY A 201 -5.14 -5.80 -9.86
C GLY A 201 -4.13 -5.79 -8.70
N TYR A 202 -4.57 -6.07 -7.47
CA TYR A 202 -3.68 -6.13 -6.31
C TYR A 202 -3.12 -7.54 -6.10
N PRO A 203 -1.86 -7.67 -5.64
CA PRO A 203 -1.31 -8.94 -5.21
C PRO A 203 -2.19 -9.64 -4.18
N THR A 204 -2.22 -10.96 -4.25
CA THR A 204 -3.04 -11.78 -3.35
C THR A 204 -2.18 -12.61 -2.41
N PRO A 205 -2.58 -12.78 -1.14
CA PRO A 205 -1.91 -13.70 -0.22
C PRO A 205 -2.30 -15.16 -0.46
N ASN A 206 -3.23 -15.44 -1.41
CA ASN A 206 -3.69 -16.78 -1.71
C ASN A 206 -2.69 -17.52 -2.59
N THR A 207 -2.08 -18.58 -2.05
CA THR A 207 -1.01 -19.35 -2.69
C THR A 207 -1.48 -20.18 -3.90
N GLY A 208 -2.78 -20.46 -4.00
CA GLY A 208 -3.35 -21.22 -5.11
C GLY A 208 -3.62 -20.39 -6.38
N VAL A 209 -3.63 -19.06 -6.26
CA VAL A 209 -4.00 -18.16 -7.38
C VAL A 209 -2.98 -18.21 -8.51
N ARG A 210 -1.68 -18.21 -8.20
CA ARG A 210 -0.64 -18.17 -9.22
C ARG A 210 -0.73 -19.35 -10.20
N ALA A 211 -1.09 -20.53 -9.71
CA ALA A 211 -1.26 -21.73 -10.57
C ALA A 211 -2.47 -21.62 -11.51
N LEU A 212 -3.47 -20.83 -11.17
CA LEU A 212 -4.69 -20.61 -11.97
C LEU A 212 -4.54 -19.49 -12.98
N VAL A 213 -3.90 -18.40 -12.59
CA VAL A 213 -3.66 -17.23 -13.45
C VAL A 213 -2.52 -17.51 -14.46
N GLY A 214 -1.60 -18.43 -14.10
CA GLY A 214 -0.51 -18.82 -14.97
C GLY A 214 0.49 -17.73 -15.27
N ASP A 215 1.18 -17.87 -16.40
CA ASP A 215 2.14 -16.90 -16.91
C ASP A 215 1.51 -15.92 -17.93
N ASP A 216 0.18 -15.90 -18.05
CA ASP A 216 -0.57 -15.02 -18.97
C ASP A 216 -0.51 -13.54 -18.56
N ILE A 217 0.16 -13.22 -17.44
CA ILE A 217 0.43 -11.85 -17.04
C ILE A 217 1.62 -11.33 -17.84
N ASP A 218 1.39 -10.22 -18.55
CA ASP A 218 2.43 -9.49 -19.27
C ASP A 218 3.65 -9.27 -18.36
N GLU A 219 4.83 -9.62 -18.87
CA GLU A 219 6.11 -9.54 -18.15
C GLU A 219 6.31 -8.17 -17.49
N LYS A 220 5.84 -7.11 -18.14
CA LYS A 220 5.88 -5.71 -17.66
C LYS A 220 5.21 -5.53 -16.28
N TYR A 221 4.21 -6.34 -15.94
CA TYR A 221 3.43 -6.19 -14.70
C TYR A 221 3.64 -7.36 -13.73
N ARG A 222 4.35 -8.40 -14.14
CA ARG A 222 4.49 -9.64 -13.39
C ARG A 222 5.05 -9.42 -11.99
N ASP A 223 6.11 -8.62 -11.87
CA ASP A 223 6.75 -8.34 -10.59
C ASP A 223 5.93 -7.39 -9.70
N ILE A 224 4.96 -6.67 -10.27
CA ILE A 224 4.01 -5.86 -9.49
C ILE A 224 2.86 -6.73 -9.01
N ALA A 225 2.36 -7.62 -9.88
CA ALA A 225 1.24 -8.52 -9.59
C ALA A 225 1.63 -9.67 -8.65
N PHE A 226 2.86 -10.16 -8.79
CA PHE A 226 3.47 -11.20 -7.96
C PHE A 226 4.87 -10.75 -7.52
N PRO A 227 4.96 -9.82 -6.58
CA PRO A 227 6.24 -9.28 -6.15
C PRO A 227 7.20 -10.39 -5.69
N PRO A 228 8.45 -10.39 -6.16
CA PRO A 228 9.47 -11.29 -5.64
C PRO A 228 9.66 -11.10 -4.13
N GLN A 229 9.91 -12.17 -3.40
CA GLN A 229 10.04 -12.12 -1.94
C GLN A 229 11.08 -11.07 -1.48
N LYS A 230 12.18 -10.92 -2.20
CA LYS A 230 13.21 -9.91 -1.94
C LYS A 230 12.69 -8.46 -1.91
N ASP A 231 11.59 -8.17 -2.62
CA ASP A 231 11.04 -6.81 -2.75
C ASP A 231 10.14 -6.43 -1.57
N TYR A 232 9.53 -7.41 -0.89
CA TYR A 232 8.68 -7.14 0.27
C TYR A 232 9.24 -7.65 1.60
N GLN A 233 10.20 -8.57 1.56
CA GLN A 233 10.86 -9.06 2.76
C GLN A 233 11.66 -7.94 3.42
N GLY A 234 11.34 -7.62 4.68
CA GLY A 234 11.99 -6.53 5.42
C GLY A 234 11.36 -5.15 5.21
N GLN A 235 10.33 -5.03 4.36
CA GLN A 235 9.49 -3.83 4.34
C GLN A 235 8.63 -3.77 5.60
N GLU A 236 8.31 -2.55 6.02
CA GLU A 236 7.48 -2.36 7.21
C GLU A 236 5.99 -2.40 6.87
N THR A 237 5.18 -2.94 7.79
CA THR A 237 3.71 -2.83 7.79
C THR A 237 3.30 -1.86 8.89
N TYR A 238 2.26 -1.04 8.65
CA TYR A 238 1.76 -0.15 9.70
C TYR A 238 1.25 -0.93 10.90
N SER A 239 1.74 -0.56 12.07
CA SER A 239 1.22 -1.00 13.35
C SER A 239 0.32 0.05 13.98
N TYR A 240 -0.53 -0.38 14.90
CA TYR A 240 -1.29 0.54 15.74
C TYR A 240 -0.36 1.21 16.77
N LEU A 241 -0.27 2.52 16.72
CA LEU A 241 0.63 3.31 17.58
C LEU A 241 -0.05 3.89 18.82
N GLY A 242 -1.35 3.69 18.96
CA GLY A 242 -2.17 4.21 20.05
C GLY A 242 -2.71 5.62 19.81
N GLU A 243 -3.82 5.93 20.47
CA GLU A 243 -4.58 7.18 20.27
C GLU A 243 -3.74 8.46 20.41
N LYS A 244 -2.73 8.45 21.30
CA LYS A 244 -1.89 9.64 21.51
C LYS A 244 -1.09 9.98 20.26
N LEU A 245 -0.53 8.97 19.61
CA LEU A 245 0.24 9.16 18.38
C LEU A 245 -0.66 9.41 17.18
N ASP A 246 -1.83 8.78 17.09
CA ASP A 246 -2.82 9.06 16.05
C ASP A 246 -3.25 10.54 16.08
N LYS A 247 -3.49 11.10 17.28
CA LYS A 247 -3.77 12.52 17.47
C LYS A 247 -2.58 13.41 17.07
N LEU A 248 -1.35 12.98 17.37
CA LEU A 248 -0.15 13.70 16.95
C LEU A 248 0.00 13.70 15.43
N TYR A 249 -0.12 12.55 14.76
CA TYR A 249 -0.10 12.48 13.30
C TYR A 249 -1.15 13.38 12.67
N THR A 250 -2.39 13.34 13.18
CA THR A 250 -3.47 14.21 12.70
C THR A 250 -3.12 15.70 12.85
N LYS A 251 -2.60 16.09 14.01
CA LYS A 251 -2.19 17.47 14.26
C LYS A 251 -1.07 17.92 13.31
N LEU A 252 -0.03 17.11 13.15
CA LEU A 252 1.11 17.44 12.29
C LEU A 252 0.71 17.46 10.82
N TRP A 253 -0.18 16.55 10.40
CA TRP A 253 -0.71 16.53 9.03
C TRP A 253 -1.53 17.78 8.72
N LEU A 254 -2.37 18.25 9.65
CA LEU A 254 -3.09 19.50 9.49
C LEU A 254 -2.12 20.70 9.32
N GLN A 255 -0.98 20.72 10.01
CA GLN A 255 0.05 21.76 9.81
C GLN A 255 0.59 21.73 8.38
N VAL A 256 0.90 20.54 7.85
CA VAL A 256 1.34 20.39 6.43
C VAL A 256 0.27 20.94 5.47
N LYS A 257 -1.01 20.68 5.75
CA LYS A 257 -2.10 21.07 4.83
C LYS A 257 -2.41 22.57 4.83
N VAL A 258 -2.13 23.29 5.93
CA VAL A 258 -2.47 24.73 6.07
C VAL A 258 -1.30 25.68 5.78
N GLU A 259 -0.06 25.26 6.02
CA GLU A 259 1.14 26.03 5.65
C GLU A 259 1.50 25.88 4.17
#